data_72ba37b028075578099c3a21f80f2c89
#
_entry.id   72ba37b028075578099c3a21f80f2c89
#
_cell.length_a   1.000
_cell.length_b   1.000
_cell.length_c   1.000
_cell.angle_alpha   90.00
_cell.angle_beta   90.00
_cell.angle_gamma   90.00
#
_symmetry.space_group_name_H-M   'P 1'
#
loop_
_entity.id
_entity.type
_entity.pdbx_description
1 polymer ?
#
loop_
_entity_poly.entity_id
_entity_poly.type
_entity_poly.pdbx_seq_one_letter_code
_entity_poly.pdbx_strand_id
1 'polypeptide(L)'
;AVNGKPEREIDGNIVSFKAPYRRLPILDAIKEKTGFDCNGKTEEEIRNFCKEKGMDVDETMGKGKLIDELFGEFCEGTFIQPTFITDYPVEMSPLTKMHRSKPGLTERFELMVNGKELANAYSELNDPIDQEERFIDQMKLADKGDDEAMIIDQDFLRALQYGMPPTSGIGIGIDRLVMLMTGKTFIQEVLFFPQMKPEKKMPQSSIKEWEEIGVPEDWAYVLRKAGFNLISDIRDEKAQGLQQKIGEINKKYKLGYEKPSVDDIQGWIDAANK
;
A
#
# COMPACT_ATOMS: atom_id res chain seq x y z
N ALA A 1 -21.60 11.88 -15.72
CA ALA A 1 -21.60 12.18 -17.12
C ALA A 1 -20.23 12.16 -17.82
N VAL A 2 -19.12 11.97 -17.08
CA VAL A 2 -17.76 11.96 -17.67
C VAL A 2 -17.59 10.87 -18.73
N ASN A 3 -18.18 9.68 -18.52
CA ASN A 3 -18.08 8.54 -19.43
C ASN A 3 -19.29 8.35 -20.36
N GLY A 4 -20.26 9.26 -20.36
CA GLY A 4 -21.45 9.24 -21.23
C GLY A 4 -22.51 8.19 -20.87
N LYS A 5 -22.16 7.14 -20.13
CA LYS A 5 -23.07 6.09 -19.66
C LYS A 5 -22.75 5.68 -18.22
N PRO A 6 -23.73 5.12 -17.48
CA PRO A 6 -23.53 4.76 -16.06
C PRO A 6 -22.75 3.47 -15.86
N GLU A 7 -22.55 2.67 -16.88
CA GLU A 7 -21.85 1.38 -16.80
C GLU A 7 -20.42 1.51 -17.30
N ARG A 8 -19.52 0.77 -16.65
CA ARG A 8 -18.13 0.68 -17.04
C ARG A 8 -17.59 -0.74 -16.80
N GLU A 9 -16.80 -1.22 -17.72
CA GLU A 9 -16.00 -2.41 -17.54
C GLU A 9 -14.73 -2.05 -16.78
N ILE A 10 -14.49 -2.74 -15.66
CA ILE A 10 -13.33 -2.55 -14.79
C ILE A 10 -12.85 -3.93 -14.37
N ASP A 11 -11.63 -4.29 -14.73
CA ASP A 11 -11.02 -5.58 -14.41
C ASP A 11 -11.89 -6.79 -14.78
N GLY A 12 -12.49 -6.73 -15.98
CA GLY A 12 -13.38 -7.76 -16.49
C GLY A 12 -14.80 -7.76 -15.90
N ASN A 13 -15.09 -6.90 -14.93
CA ASN A 13 -16.41 -6.74 -14.33
C ASN A 13 -17.17 -5.56 -14.93
N ILE A 14 -18.45 -5.74 -15.21
CA ILE A 14 -19.34 -4.61 -15.57
C ILE A 14 -19.88 -4.00 -14.28
N VAL A 15 -19.42 -2.79 -13.96
CA VAL A 15 -19.85 -2.01 -12.79
C VAL A 15 -20.86 -0.96 -13.23
N SER A 16 -22.05 -0.97 -12.61
CA SER A 16 -23.11 0.01 -12.87
C SER A 16 -23.16 1.08 -11.77
N PHE A 17 -22.92 2.32 -12.17
CA PHE A 17 -23.04 3.49 -11.28
C PHE A 17 -24.46 4.09 -11.28
N LYS A 18 -25.46 3.30 -11.66
CA LYS A 18 -26.88 3.72 -11.64
C LYS A 18 -27.42 3.59 -10.22
N ALA A 19 -27.89 4.68 -9.65
CA ALA A 19 -28.58 4.69 -8.34
C ALA A 19 -29.99 4.05 -8.43
N PRO A 20 -30.53 3.53 -7.31
CA PRO A 20 -29.94 3.51 -5.97
C PRO A 20 -28.95 2.36 -5.77
N TYR A 21 -27.94 2.57 -4.91
CA TYR A 21 -26.99 1.52 -4.51
C TYR A 21 -27.54 0.72 -3.35
N ARG A 22 -27.12 -0.53 -3.24
CA ARG A 22 -27.41 -1.40 -2.10
C ARG A 22 -26.86 -0.78 -0.82
N ARG A 23 -27.63 -0.95 0.29
CA ARG A 23 -27.19 -0.63 1.65
C ARG A 23 -27.22 -1.91 2.46
N LEU A 24 -26.14 -2.23 3.15
CA LEU A 24 -25.97 -3.47 3.90
C LEU A 24 -25.19 -3.20 5.19
N PRO A 25 -25.78 -3.48 6.38
CA PRO A 25 -25.03 -3.42 7.62
C PRO A 25 -23.83 -4.38 7.59
N ILE A 26 -22.68 -3.97 8.18
CA ILE A 26 -21.45 -4.77 8.12
C ILE A 26 -21.63 -6.16 8.75
N LEU A 27 -22.35 -6.27 9.87
CA LEU A 27 -22.59 -7.54 10.54
C LEU A 27 -23.50 -8.46 9.70
N ASP A 28 -24.46 -7.90 8.98
CA ASP A 28 -25.31 -8.64 8.04
C ASP A 28 -24.49 -9.10 6.83
N ALA A 29 -23.55 -8.29 6.35
CA ALA A 29 -22.65 -8.68 5.27
C ALA A 29 -21.80 -9.91 5.65
N ILE A 30 -21.22 -9.91 6.85
CA ILE A 30 -20.46 -11.05 7.38
C ILE A 30 -21.37 -12.27 7.51
N LYS A 31 -22.57 -12.09 8.06
CA LYS A 31 -23.53 -13.17 8.22
C LYS A 31 -23.96 -13.78 6.88
N GLU A 32 -24.22 -12.96 5.86
CA GLU A 32 -24.57 -13.42 4.52
C GLU A 32 -23.47 -14.29 3.89
N LYS A 33 -22.20 -13.94 4.14
CA LYS A 33 -21.05 -14.62 3.52
C LYS A 33 -20.56 -15.84 4.29
N THR A 34 -20.57 -15.76 5.61
CA THR A 34 -19.96 -16.79 6.47
C THR A 34 -20.96 -17.68 7.17
N GLY A 35 -22.23 -17.26 7.26
CA GLY A 35 -23.25 -17.87 8.09
C GLY A 35 -23.15 -17.53 9.58
N PHE A 36 -22.11 -16.81 10.00
CA PHE A 36 -21.87 -16.46 11.39
C PHE A 36 -22.44 -15.07 11.73
N ASP A 37 -23.29 -15.03 12.74
CA ASP A 37 -23.88 -13.78 13.22
C ASP A 37 -23.02 -13.19 14.35
N CYS A 38 -22.28 -12.14 14.06
CA CYS A 38 -21.44 -11.44 15.04
C CYS A 38 -22.26 -10.62 16.05
N ASN A 39 -23.55 -10.40 15.80
CA ASN A 39 -24.38 -9.56 16.67
C ASN A 39 -24.53 -10.21 18.06
N GLY A 40 -24.19 -9.45 19.11
CA GLY A 40 -24.24 -9.92 20.50
C GLY A 40 -23.16 -10.90 20.89
N LYS A 41 -22.23 -11.25 19.99
CA LYS A 41 -21.11 -12.15 20.26
C LYS A 41 -20.00 -11.46 21.07
N THR A 42 -19.36 -12.25 21.92
CA THR A 42 -18.16 -11.82 22.64
C THR A 42 -16.93 -11.82 21.74
N GLU A 43 -15.88 -11.13 22.14
CA GLU A 43 -14.59 -11.14 21.45
C GLU A 43 -14.05 -12.58 21.27
N GLU A 44 -14.13 -13.39 22.33
CA GLU A 44 -13.67 -14.77 22.31
C GLU A 44 -14.43 -15.66 21.33
N GLU A 45 -15.76 -15.52 21.25
CA GLU A 45 -16.58 -16.26 20.29
C GLU A 45 -16.22 -15.91 18.85
N ILE A 46 -15.98 -14.63 18.56
CA ILE A 46 -15.57 -14.17 17.23
C ILE A 46 -14.17 -14.69 16.92
N ARG A 47 -13.23 -14.59 17.84
CA ARG A 47 -11.85 -15.09 17.69
C ARG A 47 -11.83 -16.60 17.40
N ASN A 48 -12.63 -17.36 18.12
CA ASN A 48 -12.72 -18.80 17.91
C ASN A 48 -13.25 -19.10 16.50
N PHE A 49 -14.26 -18.37 16.05
CA PHE A 49 -14.77 -18.52 14.68
C PHE A 49 -13.71 -18.17 13.63
N CYS A 50 -12.94 -17.08 13.80
CA CYS A 50 -11.82 -16.75 12.92
C CYS A 50 -10.80 -17.89 12.84
N LYS A 51 -10.41 -18.46 13.99
CA LYS A 51 -9.48 -19.59 14.07
C LYS A 51 -10.05 -20.84 13.37
N GLU A 52 -11.34 -21.15 13.53
CA GLU A 52 -12.02 -22.25 12.81
C GLU A 52 -11.99 -22.06 11.29
N LYS A 53 -12.00 -20.82 10.83
CA LYS A 53 -11.89 -20.47 9.39
C LYS A 53 -10.44 -20.45 8.89
N GLY A 54 -9.46 -20.71 9.75
CA GLY A 54 -8.03 -20.72 9.38
C GLY A 54 -7.41 -19.34 9.26
N MET A 55 -8.04 -18.31 9.81
CA MET A 55 -7.51 -16.95 9.81
C MET A 55 -6.39 -16.83 10.84
N ASP A 56 -5.36 -16.07 10.51
CA ASP A 56 -4.26 -15.74 11.43
C ASP A 56 -4.70 -14.59 12.34
N VAL A 57 -5.18 -14.93 13.53
CA VAL A 57 -5.64 -13.99 14.55
C VAL A 57 -4.97 -14.27 15.88
N ASP A 58 -4.45 -13.23 16.50
CA ASP A 58 -3.73 -13.30 17.77
C ASP A 58 -4.54 -12.72 18.95
N GLU A 59 -3.97 -12.79 20.16
CA GLU A 59 -4.62 -12.33 21.39
C GLU A 59 -4.63 -10.81 21.55
N THR A 60 -3.89 -10.06 20.71
CA THR A 60 -3.84 -8.60 20.75
C THR A 60 -5.04 -7.96 20.04
N MET A 61 -5.61 -8.69 19.06
CA MET A 61 -6.76 -8.22 18.28
C MET A 61 -8.01 -8.11 19.13
N GLY A 62 -8.52 -6.88 19.33
CA GLY A 62 -9.80 -6.65 19.99
C GLY A 62 -10.98 -7.03 19.10
N LYS A 63 -12.20 -7.00 19.66
CA LYS A 63 -13.43 -7.35 18.97
C LYS A 63 -13.63 -6.59 17.63
N GLY A 64 -13.34 -5.28 17.61
CA GLY A 64 -13.44 -4.48 16.40
C GLY A 64 -12.52 -4.97 15.29
N LYS A 65 -11.25 -5.25 15.60
CA LYS A 65 -10.27 -5.77 14.64
C LYS A 65 -10.67 -7.13 14.10
N LEU A 66 -11.16 -8.04 14.95
CA LEU A 66 -11.63 -9.36 14.52
C LEU A 66 -12.81 -9.27 13.54
N ILE A 67 -13.73 -8.32 13.74
CA ILE A 67 -14.85 -8.08 12.80
C ILE A 67 -14.32 -7.51 11.48
N ASP A 68 -13.34 -6.61 11.54
CA ASP A 68 -12.67 -6.03 10.37
C ASP A 68 -11.99 -7.10 9.52
N GLU A 69 -11.19 -7.95 10.16
CA GLU A 69 -10.53 -9.08 9.49
C GLU A 69 -11.55 -10.05 8.82
N LEU A 70 -12.65 -10.37 9.51
CA LEU A 70 -13.72 -11.19 8.93
C LEU A 70 -14.35 -10.51 7.71
N PHE A 71 -14.59 -9.21 7.78
CA PHE A 71 -15.14 -8.46 6.66
C PHE A 71 -14.15 -8.40 5.49
N GLY A 72 -12.89 -8.10 5.75
CA GLY A 72 -11.82 -8.06 4.75
C GLY A 72 -11.68 -9.39 4.00
N GLU A 73 -11.57 -10.49 4.74
CA GLU A 73 -11.33 -11.82 4.16
C GLU A 73 -12.54 -12.35 3.36
N PHE A 74 -13.76 -12.23 3.90
CA PHE A 74 -14.92 -12.90 3.32
C PHE A 74 -15.86 -12.00 2.52
N CYS A 75 -15.83 -10.69 2.74
CA CYS A 75 -16.84 -9.79 2.20
C CYS A 75 -16.28 -8.77 1.21
N GLU A 76 -15.20 -8.06 1.53
CA GLU A 76 -14.73 -6.88 0.82
C GLU A 76 -14.58 -7.13 -0.69
N GLY A 77 -13.81 -8.13 -1.08
CA GLY A 77 -13.55 -8.49 -2.48
C GLY A 77 -14.79 -8.90 -3.28
N THR A 78 -15.92 -9.19 -2.61
CA THR A 78 -17.15 -9.68 -3.27
C THR A 78 -18.09 -8.55 -3.72
N PHE A 79 -17.87 -7.31 -3.28
CA PHE A 79 -18.71 -6.16 -3.62
C PHE A 79 -18.30 -5.53 -4.97
N ILE A 80 -18.67 -6.18 -6.07
CA ILE A 80 -18.39 -5.68 -7.41
C ILE A 80 -19.24 -4.43 -7.71
N GLN A 81 -20.56 -4.50 -7.44
CA GLN A 81 -21.45 -3.36 -7.63
C GLN A 81 -21.35 -2.38 -6.47
N PRO A 82 -21.52 -1.06 -6.73
CA PRO A 82 -21.49 -0.05 -5.67
C PRO A 82 -22.45 -0.41 -4.54
N THR A 83 -21.89 -0.59 -3.34
CA THR A 83 -22.65 -1.00 -2.15
C THR A 83 -22.19 -0.15 -0.96
N PHE A 84 -23.13 0.44 -0.25
CA PHE A 84 -22.87 1.09 1.03
C PHE A 84 -22.87 0.02 2.13
N ILE A 85 -21.74 -0.15 2.77
CA ILE A 85 -21.63 -0.93 4.02
C ILE A 85 -21.87 0.04 5.15
N THR A 86 -22.82 -0.27 6.04
CA THR A 86 -23.34 0.65 7.05
C THR A 86 -23.26 0.06 8.44
N ASP A 87 -23.56 0.87 9.45
CA ASP A 87 -23.81 0.43 10.82
C ASP A 87 -22.62 -0.30 11.45
N TYR A 88 -21.43 0.32 11.37
CA TYR A 88 -20.21 -0.21 11.94
C TYR A 88 -20.27 -0.26 13.48
N PRO A 89 -19.74 -1.30 14.12
CA PRO A 89 -19.58 -1.33 15.58
C PRO A 89 -18.77 -0.15 16.11
N VAL A 90 -19.09 0.28 17.33
CA VAL A 90 -18.42 1.39 18.02
C VAL A 90 -16.92 1.12 18.16
N GLU A 91 -16.56 -0.12 18.42
CA GLU A 91 -15.17 -0.56 18.59
C GLU A 91 -14.31 -0.36 17.34
N MET A 92 -14.92 -0.32 16.14
CA MET A 92 -14.26 -0.06 14.86
C MET A 92 -14.22 1.42 14.46
N SER A 93 -14.80 2.30 15.25
CA SER A 93 -15.08 3.67 14.79
C SER A 93 -14.88 4.71 15.91
N PRO A 94 -13.63 4.91 16.38
CA PRO A 94 -13.35 5.73 17.57
C PRO A 94 -13.69 7.22 17.42
N LEU A 95 -13.80 7.74 16.19
CA LEU A 95 -14.13 9.15 15.91
C LEU A 95 -15.58 9.37 15.47
N THR A 96 -16.39 8.31 15.47
CA THR A 96 -17.73 8.33 14.90
C THR A 96 -18.78 8.40 15.99
N LYS A 97 -19.79 9.23 15.78
CA LYS A 97 -20.95 9.35 16.68
C LYS A 97 -21.73 8.05 16.76
N MET A 98 -22.18 7.70 17.97
CA MET A 98 -23.07 6.56 18.17
C MET A 98 -24.32 6.67 17.31
N HIS A 99 -24.80 5.54 16.81
CA HIS A 99 -26.05 5.47 16.06
C HIS A 99 -27.24 5.85 16.94
N ARG A 100 -28.06 6.81 16.47
CA ARG A 100 -29.17 7.40 17.25
C ARG A 100 -30.27 6.42 17.68
N SER A 101 -30.35 5.24 17.03
CA SER A 101 -31.42 4.25 17.28
C SER A 101 -30.91 2.82 17.41
N LYS A 102 -29.62 2.56 17.24
CA LYS A 102 -29.04 1.21 17.30
C LYS A 102 -27.85 1.22 18.29
N PRO A 103 -28.08 0.86 19.56
CA PRO A 103 -27.00 0.82 20.56
C PRO A 103 -25.83 -0.06 20.12
N GLY A 104 -24.60 0.35 20.41
CA GLY A 104 -23.37 -0.37 20.06
C GLY A 104 -22.93 -0.21 18.61
N LEU A 105 -23.69 0.50 17.78
CA LEU A 105 -23.33 0.82 16.39
C LEU A 105 -23.09 2.31 16.22
N THR A 106 -22.49 2.68 15.08
CA THR A 106 -22.17 4.06 14.71
C THR A 106 -22.91 4.49 13.44
N GLU A 107 -23.06 5.81 13.24
CA GLU A 107 -23.58 6.40 12.00
C GLU A 107 -22.45 6.53 10.97
N ARG A 108 -21.96 5.40 10.44
CA ARG A 108 -20.88 5.31 9.48
C ARG A 108 -21.29 4.49 8.26
N PHE A 109 -20.77 4.86 7.13
CA PHE A 109 -20.77 3.98 5.96
C PHE A 109 -19.46 4.02 5.20
N GLU A 110 -19.17 2.93 4.52
CA GLU A 110 -18.17 2.88 3.46
C GLU A 110 -18.84 2.53 2.14
N LEU A 111 -18.37 3.15 1.06
CA LEU A 111 -18.82 2.83 -0.29
C LEU A 111 -17.83 1.86 -0.92
N MET A 112 -18.25 0.62 -1.06
CA MET A 112 -17.49 -0.43 -1.75
C MET A 112 -17.81 -0.44 -3.24
N VAL A 113 -16.80 -0.49 -4.09
CA VAL A 113 -16.93 -0.59 -5.55
C VAL A 113 -15.81 -1.46 -6.11
N ASN A 114 -16.18 -2.47 -6.87
CA ASN A 114 -15.23 -3.41 -7.48
C ASN A 114 -14.24 -4.01 -6.48
N GLY A 115 -14.76 -4.43 -5.31
CA GLY A 115 -13.99 -5.08 -4.25
C GLY A 115 -13.05 -4.16 -3.48
N LYS A 116 -13.26 -2.84 -3.52
CA LYS A 116 -12.42 -1.85 -2.82
C LYS A 116 -13.27 -0.74 -2.23
N GLU A 117 -12.86 -0.23 -1.06
CA GLU A 117 -13.39 0.99 -0.48
C GLU A 117 -13.08 2.19 -1.38
N LEU A 118 -14.11 2.92 -1.78
CA LEU A 118 -13.99 4.18 -2.53
C LEU A 118 -14.15 5.40 -1.64
N ALA A 119 -15.05 5.33 -0.68
CA ALA A 119 -15.33 6.44 0.24
C ALA A 119 -15.73 5.91 1.62
N ASN A 120 -15.42 6.71 2.64
CA ASN A 120 -15.78 6.49 4.04
C ASN A 120 -16.39 7.77 4.59
N ALA A 121 -17.53 7.66 5.24
CA ALA A 121 -18.25 8.81 5.77
C ALA A 121 -18.99 8.49 7.07
N TYR A 122 -19.07 9.46 7.96
CA TYR A 122 -19.76 9.27 9.22
C TYR A 122 -20.25 10.59 9.82
N SER A 123 -21.18 10.47 10.78
CA SER A 123 -21.50 11.58 11.69
C SER A 123 -20.35 11.73 12.66
N GLU A 124 -19.77 12.92 12.71
CA GLU A 124 -18.62 13.22 13.57
C GLU A 124 -18.99 13.12 15.05
N LEU A 125 -18.14 12.47 15.85
CA LEU A 125 -18.29 12.49 17.31
C LEU A 125 -17.91 13.87 17.82
N ASN A 126 -18.89 14.58 18.34
CA ASN A 126 -18.75 15.97 18.81
C ASN A 126 -18.95 16.14 20.32
N ASP A 127 -19.02 15.04 21.07
CA ASP A 127 -19.01 15.02 22.52
C ASP A 127 -17.59 14.77 23.03
N PRO A 128 -16.96 15.76 23.71
CA PRO A 128 -15.59 15.61 24.19
C PRO A 128 -15.43 14.52 25.27
N ILE A 129 -16.49 14.24 26.04
CA ILE A 129 -16.45 13.22 27.10
C ILE A 129 -16.46 11.82 26.46
N ASP A 130 -17.40 11.54 25.55
CA ASP A 130 -17.46 10.29 24.80
C ASP A 130 -16.16 10.09 24.00
N GLN A 131 -15.61 11.15 23.38
CA GLN A 131 -14.35 11.07 22.63
C GLN A 131 -13.16 10.70 23.53
N GLU A 132 -13.07 11.27 24.73
CA GLU A 132 -12.00 10.91 25.67
C GLU A 132 -12.10 9.45 26.08
N GLU A 133 -13.31 8.96 26.38
CA GLU A 133 -13.55 7.54 26.71
C GLU A 133 -13.10 6.62 25.55
N ARG A 134 -13.41 6.98 24.29
CA ARG A 134 -12.96 6.22 23.11
C ARG A 134 -11.45 6.17 22.99
N PHE A 135 -10.76 7.29 23.21
CA PHE A 135 -9.29 7.31 23.19
C PHE A 135 -8.70 6.46 24.31
N ILE A 136 -9.29 6.48 25.50
CA ILE A 136 -8.86 5.61 26.61
C ILE A 136 -9.01 4.13 26.22
N ASP A 137 -10.09 3.74 25.56
CA ASP A 137 -10.30 2.38 25.11
C ASP A 137 -9.31 1.98 24.01
N GLN A 138 -8.98 2.89 23.09
CA GLN A 138 -7.92 2.67 22.10
C GLN A 138 -6.54 2.47 22.76
N MET A 139 -6.20 3.25 23.79
CA MET A 139 -4.93 3.05 24.52
C MET A 139 -4.84 1.67 25.17
N LYS A 140 -5.95 1.13 25.68
CA LYS A 140 -5.96 -0.23 26.23
C LYS A 140 -5.66 -1.29 25.18
N LEU A 141 -6.01 -1.04 23.91
CA LEU A 141 -5.63 -1.91 22.79
C LEU A 141 -4.16 -1.73 22.42
N ALA A 142 -3.64 -0.50 22.40
CA ALA A 142 -2.21 -0.23 22.22
C ALA A 142 -1.35 -0.95 23.29
N ASP A 143 -1.76 -0.91 24.55
CA ASP A 143 -1.07 -1.59 25.66
C ASP A 143 -1.05 -3.13 25.49
N LYS A 144 -2.00 -3.68 24.73
CA LYS A 144 -2.02 -5.11 24.37
C LYS A 144 -1.18 -5.43 23.14
N GLY A 145 -0.63 -4.42 22.44
CA GLY A 145 0.20 -4.59 21.26
C GLY A 145 -0.48 -4.31 19.93
N ASP A 146 -1.63 -3.62 19.92
CA ASP A 146 -2.26 -3.15 18.68
C ASP A 146 -1.55 -1.87 18.20
N ASP A 147 -0.71 -2.01 17.18
CA ASP A 147 0.09 -0.91 16.60
C ASP A 147 -0.77 0.13 15.83
N GLU A 148 -2.02 -0.18 15.52
CA GLU A 148 -2.96 0.71 14.82
C GLU A 148 -3.82 1.53 15.78
N ALA A 149 -3.77 1.24 17.08
CA ALA A 149 -4.57 1.91 18.09
C ALA A 149 -4.17 3.39 18.25
N MET A 150 -5.18 4.24 18.40
CA MET A 150 -4.99 5.70 18.51
C MET A 150 -4.48 6.10 19.88
N ILE A 151 -3.61 7.11 19.92
CA ILE A 151 -3.18 7.79 21.17
C ILE A 151 -4.16 8.91 21.53
N ILE A 152 -4.15 9.33 22.81
CA ILE A 152 -4.95 10.48 23.24
C ILE A 152 -4.39 11.77 22.64
N ASP A 153 -5.19 12.45 21.83
CA ASP A 153 -4.90 13.79 21.32
C ASP A 153 -5.58 14.85 22.22
N GLN A 154 -4.81 15.45 23.13
CA GLN A 154 -5.31 16.45 24.07
C GLN A 154 -5.71 17.75 23.37
N ASP A 155 -5.09 18.11 22.26
CA ASP A 155 -5.43 19.31 21.49
C ASP A 155 -6.75 19.12 20.74
N PHE A 156 -6.98 17.91 20.22
CA PHE A 156 -8.25 17.53 19.62
C PHE A 156 -9.40 17.57 20.65
N LEU A 157 -9.22 16.97 21.83
CA LEU A 157 -10.22 17.01 22.91
C LEU A 157 -10.52 18.45 23.34
N ARG A 158 -9.48 19.28 23.48
CA ARG A 158 -9.64 20.71 23.81
C ARG A 158 -10.42 21.45 22.73
N ALA A 159 -10.15 21.16 21.45
CA ALA A 159 -10.89 21.74 20.33
C ALA A 159 -12.37 21.38 20.38
N LEU A 160 -12.72 20.13 20.70
CA LEU A 160 -14.11 19.70 20.89
C LEU A 160 -14.80 20.44 22.03
N GLN A 161 -14.08 20.73 23.13
CA GLN A 161 -14.63 21.49 24.28
C GLN A 161 -15.03 22.93 23.94
N TYR A 162 -14.40 23.54 22.93
CA TYR A 162 -14.84 24.86 22.42
C TYR A 162 -16.16 24.80 21.66
N GLY A 163 -16.59 23.61 21.27
CA GLY A 163 -17.86 23.34 20.64
C GLY A 163 -17.73 22.97 19.15
N MET A 164 -18.21 21.79 18.82
CA MET A 164 -18.34 21.30 17.45
C MET A 164 -19.84 21.14 17.14
N PRO A 165 -20.39 21.81 16.12
CA PRO A 165 -21.79 21.61 15.74
C PRO A 165 -22.01 20.20 15.19
N PRO A 166 -23.25 19.70 15.13
CA PRO A 166 -23.57 18.48 14.42
C PRO A 166 -23.04 18.54 12.99
N THR A 167 -22.13 17.63 12.66
CA THR A 167 -21.37 17.62 11.41
C THR A 167 -21.28 16.21 10.90
N SER A 168 -21.20 16.05 9.60
CA SER A 168 -20.80 14.78 8.96
C SER A 168 -19.61 15.03 8.04
N GLY A 169 -18.67 14.08 8.04
CA GLY A 169 -17.50 14.09 7.19
C GLY A 169 -17.54 12.99 6.15
N ILE A 170 -16.83 13.18 5.05
CA ILE A 170 -16.62 12.17 4.02
C ILE A 170 -15.20 12.25 3.49
N GLY A 171 -14.51 11.10 3.45
CA GLY A 171 -13.28 10.90 2.71
C GLY A 171 -13.57 10.14 1.42
N ILE A 172 -13.07 10.65 0.29
CA ILE A 172 -13.17 9.98 -1.02
C ILE A 172 -11.77 9.74 -1.55
N GLY A 173 -11.44 8.48 -1.86
CA GLY A 173 -10.16 8.12 -2.47
C GLY A 173 -10.09 8.62 -3.92
N ILE A 174 -9.47 9.77 -4.15
CA ILE A 174 -9.41 10.38 -5.48
C ILE A 174 -8.68 9.49 -6.48
N ASP A 175 -7.56 8.89 -6.09
CA ASP A 175 -6.83 7.98 -6.96
C ASP A 175 -7.66 6.75 -7.32
N ARG A 176 -8.36 6.15 -6.34
CA ARG A 176 -9.30 5.04 -6.58
C ARG A 176 -10.45 5.47 -7.49
N LEU A 177 -10.99 6.68 -7.31
CA LEU A 177 -12.02 7.23 -8.18
C LEU A 177 -11.52 7.37 -9.62
N VAL A 178 -10.31 7.90 -9.81
CA VAL A 178 -9.68 8.05 -11.13
C VAL A 178 -9.44 6.67 -11.77
N MET A 179 -8.97 5.67 -11.00
CA MET A 179 -8.84 4.28 -11.48
C MET A 179 -10.18 3.76 -12.01
N LEU A 180 -11.26 3.90 -11.25
CA LEU A 180 -12.61 3.48 -11.66
C LEU A 180 -13.06 4.23 -12.94
N MET A 181 -12.84 5.55 -13.02
CA MET A 181 -13.23 6.38 -14.16
C MET A 181 -12.41 6.08 -15.42
N THR A 182 -11.17 5.67 -15.30
CA THR A 182 -10.27 5.37 -16.42
C THR A 182 -10.18 3.88 -16.74
N GLY A 183 -10.74 3.00 -15.90
CA GLY A 183 -10.66 1.55 -16.06
C GLY A 183 -9.27 1.00 -15.80
N LYS A 184 -8.51 1.66 -14.91
CA LYS A 184 -7.17 1.23 -14.52
C LYS A 184 -7.22 0.37 -13.25
N THR A 185 -6.34 -0.63 -13.18
CA THR A 185 -6.29 -1.59 -12.06
C THR A 185 -5.16 -1.30 -11.10
N PHE A 186 -4.12 -0.60 -11.54
CA PHE A 186 -2.95 -0.24 -10.72
C PHE A 186 -2.91 1.26 -10.43
N ILE A 187 -2.70 1.61 -9.17
CA ILE A 187 -2.64 3.00 -8.73
C ILE A 187 -1.51 3.79 -9.40
N GLN A 188 -0.40 3.13 -9.72
CA GLN A 188 0.74 3.74 -10.42
C GLN A 188 0.36 4.31 -11.80
N GLU A 189 -0.70 3.78 -12.44
CA GLU A 189 -1.17 4.25 -13.75
C GLU A 189 -1.92 5.57 -13.68
N VAL A 190 -2.35 6.00 -12.49
CA VAL A 190 -3.11 7.24 -12.28
C VAL A 190 -2.35 8.29 -11.49
N LEU A 191 -1.23 7.93 -10.86
CA LEU A 191 -0.35 8.87 -10.17
C LEU A 191 0.60 9.55 -11.16
N PHE A 192 0.76 10.88 -11.06
CA PHE A 192 1.73 11.61 -11.88
C PHE A 192 3.18 11.27 -11.54
N PHE A 193 3.46 11.03 -10.26
CA PHE A 193 4.80 10.73 -9.74
C PHE A 193 4.74 9.52 -8.78
N PRO A 194 4.52 8.29 -9.32
CA PRO A 194 4.47 7.11 -8.48
C PRO A 194 5.85 6.83 -7.86
N GLN A 195 5.86 6.42 -6.61
CA GLN A 195 7.09 5.94 -5.99
C GLN A 195 7.52 4.64 -6.67
N MET A 196 8.71 4.68 -7.27
CA MET A 196 9.32 3.50 -7.87
C MET A 196 10.23 2.83 -6.84
N LYS A 197 10.32 1.49 -6.90
CA LYS A 197 11.36 0.82 -6.12
C LYS A 197 12.72 1.38 -6.53
N PRO A 198 13.60 1.73 -5.57
CA PRO A 198 14.96 2.12 -5.91
C PRO A 198 15.58 1.04 -6.82
N GLU A 199 16.18 1.45 -7.91
CA GLU A 199 17.00 0.53 -8.69
C GLU A 199 18.04 -0.08 -7.75
N LYS A 200 18.14 -1.41 -7.73
CA LYS A 200 19.25 -2.06 -7.03
C LYS A 200 20.51 -1.56 -7.70
N LYS A 201 21.26 -0.69 -7.02
CA LYS A 201 22.62 -0.35 -7.48
C LYS A 201 23.38 -1.66 -7.53
N MET A 202 23.71 -2.10 -8.72
CA MET A 202 24.61 -3.25 -8.86
C MET A 202 25.95 -2.88 -8.20
N PRO A 203 26.55 -3.81 -7.47
CA PRO A 203 27.87 -3.58 -6.91
C PRO A 203 28.80 -3.07 -8.02
N GLN A 204 29.56 -2.01 -7.72
CA GLN A 204 30.50 -1.42 -8.68
C GLN A 204 31.80 -1.17 -7.94
N SER A 205 32.93 -1.54 -8.57
CA SER A 205 34.23 -1.09 -8.12
C SER A 205 34.33 0.45 -8.30
N SER A 206 34.91 1.15 -7.33
CA SER A 206 35.13 2.59 -7.41
C SER A 206 36.11 2.93 -8.54
N ILE A 207 36.13 4.17 -9.01
CA ILE A 207 37.13 4.62 -10.01
C ILE A 207 38.53 4.42 -9.46
N LYS A 208 38.75 4.73 -8.18
CA LYS A 208 40.04 4.56 -7.53
C LYS A 208 40.52 3.10 -7.55
N GLU A 209 39.65 2.13 -7.31
CA GLU A 209 39.99 0.72 -7.40
C GLU A 209 40.36 0.30 -8.84
N TRP A 210 39.69 0.85 -9.86
CA TRP A 210 40.08 0.64 -11.26
C TRP A 210 41.47 1.24 -11.58
N GLU A 211 41.75 2.44 -11.08
CA GLU A 211 43.07 3.09 -11.25
C GLU A 211 44.18 2.28 -10.56
N GLU A 212 43.92 1.70 -9.39
CA GLU A 212 44.90 0.84 -8.67
C GLU A 212 45.36 -0.38 -9.47
N ILE A 213 44.52 -0.89 -10.39
CA ILE A 213 44.91 -1.97 -11.32
C ILE A 213 45.38 -1.45 -12.68
N GLY A 214 45.61 -0.14 -12.82
CA GLY A 214 46.13 0.50 -14.01
C GLY A 214 45.12 0.88 -15.08
N VAL A 215 43.80 0.80 -14.78
CA VAL A 215 42.75 1.21 -15.73
C VAL A 215 42.51 2.73 -15.56
N PRO A 216 42.72 3.55 -16.60
CA PRO A 216 42.40 4.97 -16.56
C PRO A 216 40.91 5.24 -16.31
N GLU A 217 40.58 6.37 -15.68
CA GLU A 217 39.20 6.76 -15.35
C GLU A 217 38.23 6.65 -16.55
N ASP A 218 38.67 7.18 -17.70
CA ASP A 218 37.90 7.13 -18.94
C ASP A 218 37.53 5.69 -19.35
N TRP A 219 38.48 4.77 -19.22
CA TRP A 219 38.30 3.37 -19.55
C TRP A 219 37.54 2.59 -18.48
N ALA A 220 37.62 2.98 -17.21
CA ALA A 220 36.75 2.45 -16.17
C ALA A 220 35.27 2.75 -16.46
N TYR A 221 34.98 3.97 -16.98
CA TYR A 221 33.65 4.32 -17.44
C TYR A 221 33.18 3.45 -18.63
N VAL A 222 34.06 3.23 -19.61
CA VAL A 222 33.76 2.38 -20.79
C VAL A 222 33.53 0.93 -20.40
N LEU A 223 34.34 0.38 -19.48
CA LEU A 223 34.19 -0.97 -18.94
C LEU A 223 32.80 -1.17 -18.29
N ARG A 224 32.39 -0.21 -17.45
CA ARG A 224 31.06 -0.26 -16.84
C ARG A 224 29.94 -0.23 -17.89
N LYS A 225 30.08 0.61 -18.95
CA LYS A 225 29.15 0.63 -20.07
C LYS A 225 29.13 -0.66 -20.88
N ALA A 226 30.22 -1.40 -20.89
CA ALA A 226 30.36 -2.72 -21.52
C ALA A 226 29.82 -3.86 -20.64
N GLY A 227 29.38 -3.53 -19.40
CA GLY A 227 28.82 -4.50 -18.45
C GLY A 227 29.81 -5.02 -17.40
N PHE A 228 31.04 -4.55 -17.40
CA PHE A 228 32.07 -4.91 -16.40
C PHE A 228 32.00 -3.91 -15.24
N ASN A 229 31.26 -4.24 -14.20
CA ASN A 229 31.02 -3.36 -13.07
C ASN A 229 32.03 -3.52 -11.94
N LEU A 230 32.60 -4.71 -11.80
CA LEU A 230 33.56 -5.06 -10.78
C LEU A 230 34.89 -5.41 -11.45
N ILE A 231 35.99 -5.20 -10.72
CA ILE A 231 37.32 -5.65 -11.15
C ILE A 231 37.34 -7.15 -11.41
N SER A 232 36.61 -7.93 -10.61
CA SER A 232 36.46 -9.36 -10.79
C SER A 232 35.86 -9.76 -12.16
N ASP A 233 35.09 -8.87 -12.78
CA ASP A 233 34.38 -9.19 -14.03
C ASP A 233 35.32 -9.31 -15.23
N ILE A 234 36.53 -8.74 -15.14
CA ILE A 234 37.55 -8.81 -16.23
C ILE A 234 38.59 -9.95 -16.04
N ARG A 235 38.57 -10.64 -14.90
CA ARG A 235 39.61 -11.65 -14.56
C ARG A 235 39.71 -12.78 -15.56
N ASP A 236 38.61 -13.28 -16.06
CA ASP A 236 38.53 -14.40 -16.97
C ASP A 236 38.42 -13.99 -18.45
N GLU A 237 38.49 -12.69 -18.73
CA GLU A 237 38.41 -12.17 -20.10
C GLU A 237 39.74 -12.33 -20.84
N LYS A 238 39.66 -12.50 -22.16
CA LYS A 238 40.84 -12.45 -23.02
C LYS A 238 41.15 -11.03 -23.46
N ALA A 239 42.39 -10.57 -23.37
CA ALA A 239 42.74 -9.16 -23.65
C ALA A 239 42.27 -8.69 -25.03
N GLN A 240 42.38 -9.49 -26.08
CA GLN A 240 41.86 -9.15 -27.43
C GLN A 240 40.34 -9.03 -27.46
N GLY A 241 39.60 -9.93 -26.76
CA GLY A 241 38.14 -9.90 -26.66
C GLY A 241 37.63 -8.67 -25.87
N LEU A 242 38.29 -8.36 -24.76
CA LEU A 242 37.98 -7.19 -23.95
C LEU A 242 38.26 -5.90 -24.72
N GLN A 243 39.41 -5.83 -25.46
CA GLN A 243 39.74 -4.71 -26.33
C GLN A 243 38.67 -4.44 -27.40
N GLN A 244 38.15 -5.52 -28.00
CA GLN A 244 37.08 -5.39 -28.99
C GLN A 244 35.80 -4.86 -28.35
N LYS A 245 35.33 -5.45 -27.23
CA LYS A 245 34.12 -5.06 -26.54
C LYS A 245 34.12 -3.56 -26.11
N ILE A 246 35.21 -3.12 -25.48
CA ILE A 246 35.33 -1.71 -25.06
C ILE A 246 35.50 -0.76 -26.24
N GLY A 247 36.18 -1.20 -27.32
CA GLY A 247 36.29 -0.43 -28.55
C GLY A 247 34.95 -0.19 -29.24
N GLU A 248 34.08 -1.22 -29.27
CA GLU A 248 32.68 -1.10 -29.78
C GLU A 248 31.88 -0.11 -28.96
N ILE A 249 31.98 -0.11 -27.62
CA ILE A 249 31.33 0.84 -26.74
C ILE A 249 31.83 2.27 -26.99
N ASN A 250 33.14 2.48 -27.05
CA ASN A 250 33.77 3.77 -27.35
C ASN A 250 33.21 4.35 -28.67
N LYS A 251 33.12 3.53 -29.71
CA LYS A 251 32.56 3.91 -31.02
C LYS A 251 31.06 4.17 -30.95
N LYS A 252 30.29 3.30 -30.30
CA LYS A 252 28.84 3.40 -30.16
C LYS A 252 28.40 4.69 -29.50
N TYR A 253 29.11 5.08 -28.43
CA TYR A 253 28.79 6.29 -27.66
C TYR A 253 29.58 7.52 -28.12
N LYS A 254 30.43 7.40 -29.16
CA LYS A 254 31.24 8.50 -29.76
C LYS A 254 32.11 9.20 -28.72
N LEU A 255 32.74 8.44 -27.82
CA LEU A 255 33.49 9.00 -26.69
C LEU A 255 34.85 9.56 -27.12
N GLY A 256 35.44 9.05 -28.20
CA GLY A 256 36.67 9.60 -28.79
C GLY A 256 37.94 9.23 -28.02
N TYR A 257 37.89 8.26 -27.11
CA TYR A 257 39.08 7.86 -26.34
C TYR A 257 40.04 7.08 -27.20
N GLU A 258 41.36 7.33 -26.99
CA GLU A 258 42.41 6.58 -27.66
C GLU A 258 42.38 5.10 -27.19
N LYS A 259 42.36 4.18 -28.13
CA LYS A 259 42.18 2.76 -27.85
C LYS A 259 43.40 2.18 -27.15
N PRO A 260 43.27 1.54 -25.96
CA PRO A 260 44.39 0.91 -25.27
C PRO A 260 44.94 -0.26 -26.07
N SER A 261 46.23 -0.51 -25.95
CA SER A 261 46.87 -1.67 -26.57
C SER A 261 46.38 -2.98 -25.94
N VAL A 262 46.62 -4.10 -26.62
CA VAL A 262 46.33 -5.42 -26.06
C VAL A 262 47.17 -5.69 -24.82
N ASP A 263 48.41 -5.20 -24.81
CA ASP A 263 49.33 -5.36 -23.68
C ASP A 263 48.89 -4.56 -22.46
N ASP A 264 48.34 -3.32 -22.64
CA ASP A 264 47.79 -2.56 -21.55
C ASP A 264 46.61 -3.31 -20.90
N ILE A 265 45.72 -3.85 -21.73
CA ILE A 265 44.55 -4.60 -21.25
C ILE A 265 44.95 -5.91 -20.56
N GLN A 266 45.99 -6.57 -21.07
CA GLN A 266 46.52 -7.76 -20.40
C GLN A 266 47.09 -7.39 -19.03
N GLY A 267 47.76 -6.22 -18.92
CA GLY A 267 48.22 -5.69 -17.64
C GLY A 267 47.10 -5.45 -16.64
N TRP A 268 45.95 -4.93 -17.10
CA TRP A 268 44.75 -4.76 -16.27
C TRP A 268 44.20 -6.10 -15.75
N ILE A 269 44.11 -7.09 -16.64
CA ILE A 269 43.63 -8.42 -16.29
C ILE A 269 44.58 -9.11 -15.30
N ASP A 270 45.86 -9.01 -15.53
CA ASP A 270 46.88 -9.59 -14.65
C ASP A 270 46.87 -8.94 -13.26
N ALA A 271 46.63 -7.63 -13.20
CA ALA A 271 46.49 -6.88 -11.94
C ALA A 271 45.18 -7.24 -11.23
N ALA A 272 44.09 -7.44 -11.96
CA ALA A 272 42.79 -7.88 -11.40
C ALA A 272 42.85 -9.30 -10.80
N ASN A 273 43.82 -10.13 -11.23
CA ASN A 273 44.01 -11.49 -10.72
C ASN A 273 44.98 -11.60 -9.52
N LYS A 274 45.62 -10.50 -9.12
CA LYS A 274 46.42 -10.42 -7.90
C LYS A 274 45.55 -10.16 -6.68
#